data_e5155677421161310474910c625e017b
#
_entry.id   e5155677421161310474910c625e017b
#
_cell.length_a   1.000
_cell.length_b   1.000
_cell.length_c   1.000
_cell.angle_alpha   90.00
_cell.angle_beta   90.00
_cell.angle_gamma   90.00
#
_symmetry.space_group_name_H-M   'P 1'
#
loop_
_entity.id
_entity.type
_entity.pdbx_description
1 polymer ?
#
loop_
_entity_poly.entity_id
_entity_poly.type
_entity_poly.pdbx_seq_one_letter_code
_entity_poly.pdbx_strand_id
1 'polypeptide(L)' 'MKTIALFMIMCSTMSGSCLKPHEIGAYNDFYNCMLNGHQEALNKIQEIGQNQINEHGIFIKFICKEKPTIGS' A
#
# COMPACT_ATOMS: atom_id res chain seq x y z
N MET A 1 21.91 6.07 5.84
CA MET A 1 20.51 6.42 6.13
C MET A 1 19.57 5.33 5.67
N LYS A 2 18.61 5.00 6.49
CA LYS A 2 17.64 3.99 6.14
C LYS A 2 16.49 4.59 5.36
N THR A 3 16.10 3.91 4.33
CA THR A 3 14.94 4.31 3.55
C THR A 3 13.85 3.27 3.75
N ILE A 4 12.66 3.74 4.06
CA ILE A 4 11.52 2.86 4.27
C ILE A 4 10.63 2.95 3.04
N ALA A 5 10.52 1.85 2.32
CA ALA A 5 9.69 1.79 1.12
C ALA A 5 8.26 1.45 1.50
N LEU A 6 7.32 2.13 0.87
CA LEU A 6 5.89 1.89 1.05
C LEU A 6 5.36 1.12 -0.13
N PHE A 7 4.83 -0.07 0.13
CA PHE A 7 4.22 -0.91 -0.90
C PHE A 7 2.73 -1.02 -0.63
N MET A 8 1.95 -0.95 -1.69
CA MET A 8 0.50 -1.10 -1.60
C MET A 8 0.07 -2.36 -2.32
N ILE A 9 -0.87 -3.08 -1.71
CA ILE A 9 -1.38 -4.35 -2.25
C ILE A 9 -2.89 -4.25 -2.32
N MET A 10 -3.45 -4.52 -3.50
CA MET A 10 -4.89 -4.56 -3.70
C MET A 10 -5.35 -6.01 -3.74
N CYS A 11 -6.36 -6.33 -2.94
CA CYS A 11 -6.88 -7.69 -2.84
C CYS A 11 -8.37 -7.70 -3.04
N SER A 12 -8.89 -8.87 -3.40
CA SER A 12 -10.33 -9.08 -3.52
C SER A 12 -10.73 -10.26 -2.65
N THR A 13 -11.71 -10.04 -1.76
CA THR A 13 -12.22 -11.12 -0.92
C THR A 13 -13.05 -12.10 -1.73
N MET A 14 -13.66 -11.63 -2.81
CA MET A 14 -14.50 -12.48 -3.66
C MET A 14 -13.69 -13.53 -4.40
N SER A 15 -12.57 -13.12 -4.99
CA SER A 15 -11.70 -14.04 -5.72
C SER A 15 -10.67 -14.71 -4.82
N GLY A 16 -10.44 -14.14 -3.65
CA GLY A 16 -9.42 -14.64 -2.73
C GLY A 16 -8.00 -14.37 -3.20
N SER A 17 -7.81 -13.46 -4.14
CA SER A 17 -6.49 -13.18 -4.69
C SER A 17 -6.09 -11.72 -4.50
N CYS A 18 -4.78 -11.49 -4.58
CA CYS A 18 -4.22 -10.16 -4.46
C CYS A 18 -3.33 -9.86 -5.66
N LEU A 19 -3.27 -8.60 -6.02
CA LEU A 19 -2.35 -8.14 -7.04
C LEU A 19 -0.95 -8.03 -6.45
N LYS A 20 0.03 -7.91 -7.31
CA LYS A 20 1.41 -7.76 -6.86
C LYS A 20 1.58 -6.43 -6.13
N PRO A 21 2.42 -6.41 -5.08
CA PRO A 21 2.70 -5.15 -4.39
C PRO A 21 3.35 -4.13 -5.32
N HIS A 22 2.95 -2.88 -5.16
CA HIS A 22 3.54 -1.76 -5.88
C HIS A 22 4.22 -0.83 -4.91
N GLU A 23 5.44 -0.45 -5.20
CA GLU A 23 6.12 0.56 -4.41
C GLU A 23 5.58 1.92 -4.80
N ILE A 24 4.99 2.63 -3.83
CA ILE A 24 4.36 3.92 -4.11
C ILE A 24 5.08 5.10 -3.47
N GLY A 25 6.07 4.85 -2.66
CA GLY A 25 6.82 5.93 -2.05
C GLY A 25 7.94 5.42 -1.17
N ALA A 26 8.77 6.36 -0.73
CA ALA A 26 9.88 6.05 0.16
C ALA A 26 9.99 7.17 1.18
N TYR A 27 10.27 6.81 2.41
CA TYR A 27 10.27 7.73 3.53
C TYR A 27 11.49 7.52 4.42
N ASN A 28 11.74 8.48 5.29
CA ASN A 28 12.93 8.43 6.13
C ASN A 28 12.74 7.59 7.39
N ASP A 29 11.50 7.35 7.79
CA ASP A 29 11.23 6.57 8.99
C ASP A 29 9.90 5.83 8.86
N PHE A 30 9.65 4.91 9.78
CA PHE A 30 8.43 4.12 9.78
C PHE A 30 7.21 4.96 10.08
N TYR A 31 7.34 5.93 10.96
CA TYR A 31 6.20 6.77 11.34
C TYR A 31 5.61 7.47 10.11
N ASN A 32 6.46 8.12 9.32
CA ASN A 32 6.00 8.79 8.12
C ASN A 32 5.48 7.81 7.09
N CYS A 33 6.13 6.65 6.96
CA CYS A 33 5.64 5.61 6.06
C CYS A 33 4.24 5.15 6.46
N MET A 34 4.02 4.92 7.74
CA MET A 34 2.71 4.48 8.23
C MET A 34 1.64 5.53 8.01
N LEU A 35 1.94 6.79 8.31
CA LEU A 35 0.98 7.87 8.09
C LEU A 35 0.59 7.97 6.63
N ASN A 36 1.59 7.99 5.77
CA ASN A 36 1.34 8.10 4.34
C ASN A 36 0.70 6.85 3.77
N GLY A 37 1.05 5.69 4.33
CA GLY A 37 0.43 4.44 3.93
C GLY A 37 -1.07 4.45 4.15
N HIS A 38 -1.50 4.87 5.33
CA HIS A 38 -2.93 4.97 5.64
C HIS A 38 -3.62 5.99 4.75
N GLN A 39 -2.96 7.13 4.54
CA GLN A 39 -3.53 8.17 3.70
C GLN A 39 -3.69 7.70 2.25
N GLU A 40 -2.67 7.04 1.72
CA GLU A 40 -2.72 6.54 0.35
C GLU A 40 -3.75 5.43 0.19
N ALA A 41 -3.85 4.56 1.21
CA ALA A 41 -4.87 3.51 1.18
C ALA A 41 -6.27 4.12 1.16
N LEU A 42 -6.50 5.13 1.98
CA LEU A 42 -7.78 5.83 2.00
C LEU A 42 -8.08 6.47 0.66
N ASN A 43 -7.09 7.17 0.09
CA ASN A 43 -7.26 7.80 -1.21
C ASN A 43 -7.61 6.77 -2.29
N LYS A 44 -6.96 5.62 -2.25
CA LYS A 44 -7.21 4.57 -3.25
C LYS A 44 -8.62 4.00 -3.11
N ILE A 45 -9.07 3.81 -1.87
CA ILE A 45 -10.43 3.33 -1.62
C ILE A 45 -11.46 4.31 -2.19
N GLN A 46 -11.24 5.61 -1.96
CA GLN A 46 -12.13 6.63 -2.48
C GLN A 46 -12.09 6.71 -4.00
N GLU A 47 -10.90 6.52 -4.57
CA GLU A 47 -10.72 6.54 -6.02
C GLU A 47 -11.46 5.38 -6.70
N ILE A 48 -11.37 4.18 -6.12
CA ILE A 48 -12.06 3.00 -6.65
C ILE A 48 -13.57 3.18 -6.57
N GLY A 49 -14.04 3.70 -5.43
CA GLY A 49 -15.45 3.98 -5.25
C GLY A 49 -16.24 2.86 -4.61
N GLN A 50 -17.35 3.26 -4.01
CA GLN A 50 -18.19 2.36 -3.22
C GLN A 50 -18.69 1.16 -4.02
N ASN A 51 -19.14 1.41 -5.24
CA ASN A 51 -19.75 0.33 -6.04
C ASN A 51 -18.75 -0.79 -6.34
N GLN A 52 -17.57 -0.44 -6.78
CA GLN A 52 -16.55 -1.43 -7.13
C GLN A 52 -16.06 -2.18 -5.90
N ILE A 53 -15.86 -1.46 -4.81
CA ILE A 53 -15.40 -2.09 -3.58
C ILE A 53 -16.41 -3.09 -3.07
N ASN A 54 -17.69 -2.71 -3.06
CA ASN A 54 -18.75 -3.60 -2.57
C ASN A 54 -18.97 -4.78 -3.50
N GLU A 55 -18.88 -4.55 -4.82
CA GLU A 55 -19.14 -5.61 -5.80
C GLU A 55 -18.06 -6.69 -5.77
N HIS A 56 -16.80 -6.29 -5.62
CA HIS A 56 -15.68 -7.22 -5.69
C HIS A 56 -15.05 -7.54 -4.34
N GLY A 57 -15.52 -6.90 -3.28
CA GLY A 57 -14.94 -7.09 -1.96
C GLY A 57 -13.49 -6.66 -1.92
N ILE A 58 -13.20 -5.52 -2.52
CA ILE A 58 -11.82 -5.02 -2.61
C ILE A 58 -11.36 -4.46 -1.27
N PHE A 59 -10.14 -4.80 -0.89
CA PHE A 59 -9.50 -4.16 0.25
C PHE A 59 -8.06 -3.86 -0.08
N ILE A 60 -7.52 -2.86 0.60
CA ILE A 60 -6.18 -2.36 0.35
C ILE A 60 -5.32 -2.64 1.58
N LYS A 61 -4.15 -3.21 1.35
CA LYS A 61 -3.15 -3.38 2.39
C LYS A 61 -1.92 -2.58 2.01
N PHE A 62 -1.12 -2.22 3.01
CA PHE A 62 0.16 -1.61 2.72
C PHE A 62 1.22 -2.14 3.67
N ILE A 63 2.45 -2.09 3.21
CA ILE A 63 3.59 -2.59 3.97
C ILE A 63 4.67 -1.52 3.94
N CYS A 64 5.24 -1.24 5.10
CA CYS A 64 6.41 -0.38 5.22
C CYS A 64 7.60 -1.29 5.45
N LYS A 65 8.54 -1.27 4.54
CA LYS A 65 9.66 -2.18 4.56
C LYS A 65 10.97 -1.45 4.37
N GLU A 66 11.93 -1.78 5.19
CA GLU A 66 13.26 -1.17 5.07
C GLU A 66 13.89 -1.58 3.76
N LYS A 67 14.37 -0.58 3.03
CA LYS A 67 14.98 -0.81 1.73
C LYS A 67 16.48 -1.01 1.93
N PRO A 68 17.06 -2.08 1.38
CA PRO A 68 18.49 -2.27 1.54
C PRO A 68 19.28 -1.19 0.82
N THR A 69 20.35 -0.73 1.45
CA THR A 69 21.26 0.22 0.85
C THR A 69 22.24 -0.56 0.00
N ILE A 70 22.20 -0.33 -1.30
CA ILE A 70 23.05 -1.02 -2.24
C ILE A 70 24.16 -0.10 -2.69
N GLY A 71 25.34 -0.65 -2.85
CA GLY A 71 26.45 0.10 -3.36
C GLY A 71 27.07 1.03 -2.35
N SER A 72 26.69 0.90 -1.15
CA SER A 72 27.31 1.62 -0.07
C SER A 72 28.62 0.97 0.28
#